data_904fd5742ad32b562c081e1153231805
#
_entry.id   904fd5742ad32b562c081e1153231805
#
_cell.length_a   1.000
_cell.length_b   1.000
_cell.length_c   1.000
_cell.angle_alpha   90.00
_cell.angle_beta   90.00
_cell.angle_gamma   90.00
#
_symmetry.space_group_name_H-M   'P 1'
#
loop_
_entity.id
_entity.type
_entity.pdbx_description
1 polymer ?
#
loop_
_entity_poly.entity_id
_entity_poly.type
_entity_poly.pdbx_seq_one_letter_code
_entity_poly.pdbx_strand_id
1 'polypeptide(L)'
;MTTAHPESKRVKALRLGIAKEIPKFPNDKATLHSLETSSLASLLIHYNNWAIRYVSPRPRTVSIEATASGDPRWSTLANEITAFLDKVRRGDDLTPHLSLEPHTRGYTPASAQKGSDVDRWADKDFLLNVMGYHHFHLGPQVYPNGFAARTDNLIFARVSRDHFTVVAIFDHSVFERPEDSTETMTKERERLWSVFDEHSSRGMAPGAVYIPSMITTSGHSMHVVRMADDYAHVIREIDPKLDDIEFVKGLYDPAGPPCPKKPKLKWHLNYLDLGLLDTTSNMFFVFRYGPN
;
A
#
# COMPACT_ATOMS: atom_id res chain seq x y z
N MET A 1 -13.08 -9.01 -32.27
CA MET A 1 -13.89 -9.51 -31.14
C MET A 1 -13.07 -10.56 -30.43
N THR A 2 -12.45 -10.21 -29.32
CA THR A 2 -11.68 -11.14 -28.48
C THR A 2 -12.71 -12.01 -27.75
N THR A 3 -12.77 -13.28 -28.08
CA THR A 3 -13.55 -14.26 -27.31
C THR A 3 -13.04 -14.27 -25.90
N ALA A 4 -13.85 -13.78 -24.95
CA ALA A 4 -13.50 -13.81 -23.54
C ALA A 4 -13.37 -15.29 -23.12
N HIS A 5 -12.15 -15.76 -22.90
CA HIS A 5 -11.91 -17.08 -22.32
C HIS A 5 -12.58 -17.10 -20.91
N PRO A 6 -13.27 -18.19 -20.58
CA PRO A 6 -13.87 -18.31 -19.24
C PRO A 6 -12.78 -18.22 -18.17
N GLU A 7 -13.09 -17.50 -17.08
CA GLU A 7 -12.19 -17.34 -15.93
C GLU A 7 -11.76 -18.71 -15.37
N SER A 8 -10.45 -18.94 -15.23
CA SER A 8 -9.94 -20.19 -14.67
C SER A 8 -10.28 -20.34 -13.19
N LYS A 9 -10.24 -21.58 -12.68
CA LYS A 9 -10.45 -21.85 -11.25
C LYS A 9 -9.42 -21.13 -10.37
N ARG A 10 -8.17 -20.98 -10.84
CA ARG A 10 -7.08 -20.31 -10.13
C ARG A 10 -7.36 -18.80 -10.00
N VAL A 11 -7.75 -18.17 -11.11
CA VAL A 11 -8.09 -16.73 -11.12
C VAL A 11 -9.34 -16.45 -10.30
N LYS A 12 -10.36 -17.29 -10.40
CA LYS A 12 -11.57 -17.19 -9.56
C LYS A 12 -11.22 -17.30 -8.06
N ALA A 13 -10.35 -18.23 -7.70
CA ALA A 13 -9.90 -18.41 -6.31
C ALA A 13 -9.14 -17.18 -5.79
N LEU A 14 -8.23 -16.61 -6.61
CA LEU A 14 -7.55 -15.35 -6.28
C LEU A 14 -8.57 -14.23 -6.04
N ARG A 15 -9.49 -14.02 -6.97
CA ARG A 15 -10.50 -12.95 -6.90
C ARG A 15 -11.35 -13.05 -5.63
N LEU A 16 -11.84 -14.23 -5.32
CA LEU A 16 -12.63 -14.47 -4.10
C LEU A 16 -11.79 -14.35 -2.83
N GLY A 17 -10.49 -14.72 -2.88
CA GLY A 17 -9.55 -14.51 -1.79
C GLY A 17 -9.36 -13.04 -1.47
N ILE A 18 -9.03 -12.25 -2.48
CA ILE A 18 -8.85 -10.79 -2.36
C ILE A 18 -10.14 -10.11 -1.82
N ALA A 19 -11.32 -10.47 -2.36
CA ALA A 19 -12.58 -9.89 -1.91
C ALA A 19 -12.86 -10.14 -0.42
N LYS A 20 -12.41 -11.26 0.12
CA LYS A 20 -12.54 -11.59 1.55
C LYS A 20 -11.50 -10.91 2.42
N GLU A 21 -10.29 -10.72 1.90
CA GLU A 21 -9.15 -10.15 2.62
C GLU A 21 -9.31 -8.65 2.84
N ILE A 22 -9.77 -7.90 1.84
CA ILE A 22 -9.96 -6.45 1.96
C ILE A 22 -10.99 -6.12 3.05
N PRO A 23 -10.64 -5.31 4.06
CA PRO A 23 -11.60 -4.81 5.03
C PRO A 23 -12.68 -3.96 4.36
N LYS A 24 -13.93 -4.23 4.69
CA LYS A 24 -15.11 -3.59 4.08
C LYS A 24 -15.72 -2.55 5.00
N PHE A 25 -16.13 -1.42 4.44
CA PHE A 25 -16.82 -0.39 5.17
C PHE A 25 -17.99 0.17 4.33
N PRO A 26 -19.27 -0.11 4.69
CA PRO A 26 -19.69 -0.93 5.82
C PRO A 26 -19.30 -2.41 5.68
N ASN A 27 -19.10 -3.09 6.80
CA ASN A 27 -18.78 -4.51 6.81
C ASN A 27 -20.07 -5.36 6.79
N ASP A 28 -20.70 -5.43 5.62
CA ASP A 28 -21.95 -6.17 5.41
C ASP A 28 -21.87 -7.09 4.18
N LYS A 29 -22.93 -7.90 4.02
CA LYS A 29 -23.04 -8.85 2.90
C LYS A 29 -23.16 -8.17 1.54
N ALA A 30 -23.79 -7.00 1.47
CA ALA A 30 -23.97 -6.28 0.21
C ALA A 30 -22.62 -5.73 -0.29
N THR A 31 -21.80 -5.17 0.60
CA THR A 31 -20.46 -4.69 0.29
C THR A 31 -19.53 -5.83 -0.11
N LEU A 32 -19.59 -6.99 0.59
CA LEU A 32 -18.84 -8.17 0.18
C LEU A 32 -19.26 -8.66 -1.20
N HIS A 33 -20.56 -8.75 -1.46
CA HIS A 33 -21.07 -9.17 -2.77
C HIS A 33 -20.63 -8.23 -3.90
N SER A 34 -20.59 -6.92 -3.64
CA SER A 34 -20.04 -5.92 -4.58
C SER A 34 -18.59 -6.22 -4.96
N LEU A 35 -17.75 -6.56 -3.99
CA LEU A 35 -16.36 -6.97 -4.25
C LEU A 35 -16.28 -8.30 -5.01
N GLU A 36 -17.02 -9.31 -4.58
CA GLU A 36 -17.03 -10.64 -5.20
C GLU A 36 -17.51 -10.63 -6.66
N THR A 37 -18.36 -9.68 -7.03
CA THR A 37 -18.85 -9.51 -8.40
C THR A 37 -18.03 -8.55 -9.25
N SER A 38 -17.08 -7.84 -8.65
CA SER A 38 -16.18 -6.95 -9.37
C SER A 38 -15.26 -7.72 -10.33
N SER A 39 -14.87 -7.07 -11.42
CA SER A 39 -13.82 -7.60 -12.32
C SER A 39 -12.50 -7.75 -11.58
N LEU A 40 -11.62 -8.66 -12.05
CA LEU A 40 -10.29 -8.82 -11.45
C LEU A 40 -9.51 -7.50 -11.43
N ALA A 41 -9.55 -6.73 -12.52
CA ALA A 41 -8.84 -5.45 -12.59
C ALA A 41 -9.37 -4.44 -11.54
N SER A 42 -10.70 -4.31 -11.43
CA SER A 42 -11.30 -3.43 -10.40
C SER A 42 -10.94 -3.87 -8.99
N LEU A 43 -10.99 -5.17 -8.74
CA LEU A 43 -10.65 -5.73 -7.44
C LEU A 43 -9.18 -5.53 -7.07
N LEU A 44 -8.26 -5.65 -8.06
CA LEU A 44 -6.84 -5.36 -7.89
C LEU A 44 -6.59 -3.87 -7.60
N ILE A 45 -7.38 -2.96 -8.18
CA ILE A 45 -7.30 -1.53 -7.82
C ILE A 45 -7.62 -1.35 -6.33
N HIS A 46 -8.71 -1.93 -5.85
CA HIS A 46 -9.09 -1.83 -4.43
C HIS A 46 -8.06 -2.49 -3.51
N TYR A 47 -7.59 -3.67 -3.89
CA TYR A 47 -6.56 -4.37 -3.12
C TYR A 47 -5.27 -3.56 -3.04
N ASN A 48 -4.74 -3.09 -4.16
CA ASN A 48 -3.50 -2.33 -4.21
C ASN A 48 -3.63 -1.00 -3.45
N ASN A 49 -4.79 -0.31 -3.56
CA ASN A 49 -5.07 0.89 -2.78
C ASN A 49 -5.08 0.64 -1.26
N TRP A 50 -5.56 -0.51 -0.85
CA TRP A 50 -5.55 -0.92 0.55
C TRP A 50 -4.15 -1.39 0.98
N ALA A 51 -3.53 -2.30 0.23
CA ALA A 51 -2.28 -2.95 0.59
C ALA A 51 -1.09 -1.98 0.59
N ILE A 52 -1.10 -0.92 -0.25
CA ILE A 52 -0.02 0.09 -0.28
C ILE A 52 0.07 0.88 1.02
N ARG A 53 -0.97 0.88 1.85
CA ARG A 53 -0.99 1.53 3.17
C ARG A 53 -0.19 0.76 4.22
N TYR A 54 0.17 -0.50 3.94
CA TYR A 54 1.04 -1.33 4.77
C TYR A 54 2.47 -1.28 4.25
N VAL A 55 3.40 -1.60 5.13
CA VAL A 55 4.83 -1.69 4.81
C VAL A 55 5.27 -3.12 5.05
N SER A 56 5.71 -3.81 3.98
CA SER A 56 6.16 -5.20 4.09
C SER A 56 7.37 -5.33 5.04
N PRO A 57 7.40 -6.33 5.94
CA PRO A 57 8.53 -6.57 6.83
C PRO A 57 9.77 -6.98 6.02
N ARG A 58 10.75 -6.09 5.96
CA ARG A 58 12.07 -6.35 5.34
C ARG A 58 13.08 -5.30 5.80
N PRO A 59 14.37 -5.64 5.90
CA PRO A 59 15.42 -4.67 6.18
C PRO A 59 15.47 -3.58 5.11
N ARG A 60 15.63 -2.32 5.56
CA ARG A 60 15.76 -1.16 4.67
C ARG A 60 16.90 -0.28 5.09
N THR A 61 17.57 0.29 4.10
CA THR A 61 18.50 1.39 4.31
C THR A 61 17.70 2.62 4.73
N VAL A 62 18.17 3.34 5.73
CA VAL A 62 17.51 4.54 6.27
C VAL A 62 18.27 5.78 5.85
N SER A 63 17.59 6.76 5.30
CA SER A 63 18.07 8.14 5.14
C SER A 63 17.17 9.11 5.90
N ILE A 64 17.73 10.24 6.30
CA ILE A 64 17.04 11.27 7.07
C ILE A 64 17.26 12.61 6.37
N GLU A 65 16.16 13.25 5.99
CA GLU A 65 16.20 14.55 5.34
C GLU A 65 16.47 15.67 6.34
N ALA A 66 17.06 16.76 5.84
CA ALA A 66 17.30 17.94 6.64
C ALA A 66 16.01 18.56 7.24
N THR A 67 14.90 18.45 6.51
CA THR A 67 13.57 18.86 6.96
C THR A 67 13.06 18.08 8.17
N ALA A 68 13.56 16.87 8.39
CA ALA A 68 13.28 16.06 9.58
C ALA A 68 14.29 16.33 10.69
N SER A 69 15.58 16.20 10.41
CA SER A 69 16.64 16.35 11.44
C SER A 69 16.81 17.79 11.95
N GLY A 70 16.41 18.79 11.17
CA GLY A 70 16.36 20.22 11.56
C GLY A 70 15.12 20.62 12.35
N ASP A 71 14.12 19.75 12.49
CA ASP A 71 12.92 20.03 13.29
C ASP A 71 13.29 20.02 14.79
N PRO A 72 12.88 21.04 15.58
CA PRO A 72 13.16 21.07 17.02
C PRO A 72 12.70 19.82 17.79
N ARG A 73 11.63 19.18 17.34
CA ARG A 73 11.08 17.94 17.91
C ARG A 73 12.02 16.75 17.74
N TRP A 74 12.94 16.78 16.76
CA TRP A 74 13.87 15.69 16.50
C TRP A 74 14.74 15.36 17.72
N SER A 75 15.28 16.36 18.38
CA SER A 75 16.12 16.17 19.57
C SER A 75 15.32 15.64 20.76
N THR A 76 14.10 16.12 20.93
CA THR A 76 13.20 15.70 22.01
C THR A 76 12.75 14.25 21.85
N LEU A 77 12.56 13.78 20.61
CA LEU A 77 12.09 12.43 20.26
C LEU A 77 13.23 11.50 19.83
N ALA A 78 14.49 11.85 20.10
CA ALA A 78 15.64 11.14 19.56
C ALA A 78 15.66 9.65 19.92
N ASN A 79 15.26 9.29 21.13
CA ASN A 79 15.24 7.90 21.60
C ASN A 79 14.16 7.09 20.88
N GLU A 80 12.94 7.63 20.76
CA GLU A 80 11.80 7.00 20.10
C GLU A 80 12.08 6.85 18.61
N ILE A 81 12.63 7.88 17.98
CA ILE A 81 13.02 7.85 16.58
C ILE A 81 14.09 6.79 16.34
N THR A 82 15.12 6.74 17.17
CA THR A 82 16.21 5.75 17.04
C THR A 82 15.64 4.34 17.17
N ALA A 83 14.83 4.08 18.20
CA ALA A 83 14.22 2.77 18.42
C ALA A 83 13.31 2.34 17.26
N PHE A 84 12.55 3.28 16.69
CA PHE A 84 11.72 3.02 15.51
C PHE A 84 12.56 2.73 14.27
N LEU A 85 13.59 3.54 13.98
CA LEU A 85 14.46 3.35 12.82
C LEU A 85 15.28 2.06 12.91
N ASP A 86 15.61 1.59 14.10
CA ASP A 86 16.25 0.29 14.29
C ASP A 86 15.32 -0.87 13.91
N LYS A 87 13.99 -0.76 14.17
CA LYS A 87 13.01 -1.71 13.63
C LYS A 87 13.01 -1.72 12.11
N VAL A 88 13.04 -0.54 11.48
CA VAL A 88 13.12 -0.41 10.01
C VAL A 88 14.37 -1.12 9.46
N ARG A 89 15.53 -0.89 10.07
CA ARG A 89 16.80 -1.50 9.64
C ARG A 89 16.81 -3.01 9.77
N ARG A 90 16.18 -3.55 10.83
CA ARG A 90 16.06 -5.01 11.03
C ARG A 90 14.99 -5.65 10.16
N GLY A 91 14.07 -4.88 9.60
CA GLY A 91 12.93 -5.39 8.84
C GLY A 91 11.80 -5.92 9.71
N ASP A 92 11.67 -5.39 10.92
CA ASP A 92 10.58 -5.72 11.81
C ASP A 92 9.23 -5.28 11.20
N ASP A 93 8.13 -5.87 11.67
CA ASP A 93 6.78 -5.44 11.28
C ASP A 93 6.48 -4.03 11.80
N LEU A 94 6.23 -3.10 10.89
CA LEU A 94 5.90 -1.70 11.20
C LEU A 94 4.38 -1.47 11.33
N THR A 95 3.55 -2.48 11.09
CA THR A 95 2.09 -2.39 11.17
C THR A 95 1.59 -1.78 12.50
N PRO A 96 2.18 -2.10 13.67
CA PRO A 96 1.77 -1.49 14.94
C PRO A 96 1.88 0.04 14.97
N HIS A 97 2.77 0.61 14.19
CA HIS A 97 3.05 2.05 14.13
C HIS A 97 2.22 2.81 13.10
N LEU A 98 1.49 2.11 12.23
CA LEU A 98 0.64 2.71 11.19
C LEU A 98 -0.69 3.25 11.75
N SER A 99 -1.44 3.98 10.92
CA SER A 99 -2.81 4.35 11.21
C SER A 99 -3.70 3.12 11.43
N LEU A 100 -4.78 3.26 12.20
CA LEU A 100 -5.79 2.21 12.41
C LEU A 100 -6.73 2.04 11.20
N GLU A 101 -6.85 3.05 10.36
CA GLU A 101 -7.77 3.09 9.21
C GLU A 101 -7.63 1.88 8.26
N PRO A 102 -6.41 1.43 7.86
CA PRO A 102 -6.25 0.28 6.97
C PRO A 102 -6.87 -1.02 7.50
N HIS A 103 -7.02 -1.17 8.81
CA HIS A 103 -7.57 -2.39 9.41
C HIS A 103 -9.08 -2.52 9.29
N THR A 104 -9.78 -1.41 9.05
CA THR A 104 -11.26 -1.37 9.01
C THR A 104 -11.80 -0.83 7.71
N ARG A 105 -11.02 -0.04 6.96
CA ARG A 105 -11.44 0.74 5.79
C ARG A 105 -10.54 0.44 4.58
N GLY A 106 -10.72 -0.72 3.98
CA GLY A 106 -10.01 -1.12 2.76
C GLY A 106 -10.82 -0.91 1.49
N TYR A 107 -12.17 -1.01 1.59
CA TYR A 107 -13.09 -0.76 0.48
C TYR A 107 -14.37 -0.12 0.98
N THR A 108 -14.77 0.96 0.31
CA THR A 108 -16.05 1.64 0.51
C THR A 108 -16.80 1.69 -0.83
N PRO A 109 -18.07 1.25 -0.92
CA PRO A 109 -18.82 1.27 -2.18
C PRO A 109 -18.99 2.68 -2.70
N ALA A 110 -18.88 2.86 -4.03
CA ALA A 110 -19.11 4.16 -4.67
C ALA A 110 -20.57 4.66 -4.49
N SER A 111 -21.49 3.76 -4.18
CA SER A 111 -22.90 4.06 -3.88
C SER A 111 -23.12 4.66 -2.48
N ALA A 112 -22.09 4.67 -1.60
CA ALA A 112 -22.19 5.34 -0.31
C ALA A 112 -22.48 6.84 -0.52
N GLN A 113 -23.62 7.30 0.00
CA GLN A 113 -24.13 8.66 -0.25
C GLN A 113 -23.51 9.68 0.72
N LYS A 114 -23.40 10.92 0.24
CA LYS A 114 -23.00 12.06 1.10
C LYS A 114 -24.08 12.25 2.19
N GLY A 115 -23.64 12.32 3.46
CA GLY A 115 -24.57 12.44 4.61
C GLY A 115 -25.07 11.12 5.19
N SER A 116 -24.63 9.95 4.66
CA SER A 116 -24.75 8.68 5.35
C SER A 116 -23.60 8.55 6.38
N ASP A 117 -23.76 7.62 7.34
CA ASP A 117 -22.69 7.27 8.29
C ASP A 117 -21.43 6.68 7.60
N VAL A 118 -21.51 6.45 6.29
CA VAL A 118 -20.46 5.90 5.46
C VAL A 118 -19.93 6.97 4.51
N ASP A 119 -18.72 7.45 4.78
CA ASP A 119 -17.99 8.27 3.82
C ASP A 119 -17.42 7.37 2.70
N ARG A 120 -17.86 7.62 1.45
CA ARG A 120 -17.37 6.90 0.24
C ARG A 120 -15.87 7.02 -0.01
N TRP A 121 -15.22 7.94 0.67
CA TRP A 121 -13.78 8.20 0.55
C TRP A 121 -12.98 7.70 1.76
N ALA A 122 -13.64 7.06 2.72
CA ALA A 122 -13.01 6.62 3.96
C ALA A 122 -11.90 5.56 3.76
N ASP A 123 -11.92 4.84 2.63
CA ASP A 123 -10.89 3.88 2.24
C ASP A 123 -9.71 4.51 1.48
N LYS A 124 -9.74 5.84 1.24
CA LYS A 124 -8.69 6.55 0.50
C LYS A 124 -7.72 7.28 1.44
N ASP A 125 -6.46 6.93 1.34
CA ASP A 125 -5.38 7.70 1.95
C ASP A 125 -4.87 8.72 0.93
N PHE A 126 -5.49 9.91 0.92
CA PHE A 126 -5.12 10.95 -0.03
C PHE A 126 -3.68 11.47 0.16
N LEU A 127 -3.18 11.46 1.39
CA LEU A 127 -1.80 11.87 1.66
C LEU A 127 -0.81 10.91 0.96
N LEU A 128 -0.97 9.61 1.21
CA LEU A 128 -0.15 8.58 0.57
C LEU A 128 -0.34 8.58 -0.95
N ASN A 129 -1.58 8.68 -1.42
CA ASN A 129 -1.91 8.66 -2.86
C ASN A 129 -1.37 9.86 -3.63
N VAL A 130 -1.30 11.06 -3.02
CA VAL A 130 -0.82 12.30 -3.65
C VAL A 130 0.67 12.51 -3.46
N MET A 131 1.14 12.37 -2.22
CA MET A 131 2.51 12.73 -1.84
C MET A 131 3.44 11.51 -1.72
N GLY A 132 2.88 10.30 -1.62
CA GLY A 132 3.66 9.08 -1.42
C GLY A 132 4.28 8.96 -0.02
N TYR A 133 3.72 9.63 0.97
CA TYR A 133 4.22 9.61 2.34
C TYR A 133 3.38 8.69 3.22
N HIS A 134 4.03 7.73 3.86
CA HIS A 134 3.49 7.03 5.02
C HIS A 134 3.73 7.86 6.28
N HIS A 135 2.87 7.70 7.27
CA HIS A 135 3.06 8.30 8.59
C HIS A 135 3.02 7.25 9.68
N PHE A 136 3.88 7.41 10.68
CA PHE A 136 4.10 6.41 11.74
C PHE A 136 4.05 7.06 13.11
N HIS A 137 3.37 6.39 14.04
CA HIS A 137 3.42 6.71 15.46
C HIS A 137 4.71 6.19 16.10
N LEU A 138 5.28 6.97 17.02
CA LEU A 138 6.55 6.64 17.68
C LEU A 138 6.40 5.95 19.04
N GLY A 139 5.18 5.64 19.46
CA GLY A 139 4.95 5.03 20.76
C GLY A 139 5.78 3.75 20.96
N PRO A 140 6.56 3.66 22.05
CA PRO A 140 7.44 2.51 22.27
C PRO A 140 6.69 1.25 22.70
N GLN A 141 5.52 1.41 23.30
CA GLN A 141 4.69 0.32 23.81
C GLN A 141 3.70 -0.13 22.76
N VAL A 142 3.68 -1.42 22.46
CA VAL A 142 2.62 -2.08 21.70
C VAL A 142 1.59 -2.67 22.66
N TYR A 143 0.33 -2.27 22.48
CA TYR A 143 -0.79 -2.73 23.32
C TYR A 143 -1.30 -4.11 22.87
N PRO A 144 -2.13 -4.80 23.69
CA PRO A 144 -2.69 -6.11 23.34
C PRO A 144 -3.53 -6.13 22.07
N ASN A 145 -4.03 -4.98 21.62
CA ASN A 145 -4.74 -4.84 20.35
C ASN A 145 -3.80 -4.82 19.13
N GLY A 146 -2.49 -4.97 19.33
CA GLY A 146 -1.49 -5.02 18.27
C GLY A 146 -0.98 -3.66 17.78
N PHE A 147 -1.37 -2.53 18.40
CA PHE A 147 -0.96 -1.20 17.99
C PHE A 147 -0.04 -0.52 19.00
N ALA A 148 0.90 0.26 18.48
CA ALA A 148 1.75 1.12 19.30
C ALA A 148 0.94 2.23 19.96
N ALA A 149 1.42 2.70 21.11
CA ALA A 149 0.86 3.87 21.77
C ALA A 149 0.80 5.05 20.79
N ARG A 150 -0.33 5.72 20.70
CA ARG A 150 -0.52 6.87 19.85
C ARG A 150 0.25 8.05 20.39
N THR A 151 0.97 8.73 19.52
CA THR A 151 1.78 9.91 19.86
C THR A 151 1.25 11.10 19.12
N ASP A 152 1.35 12.29 19.71
CA ASP A 152 0.94 13.53 19.06
C ASP A 152 1.82 13.84 17.86
N ASN A 153 3.08 13.46 17.93
CA ASN A 153 4.04 13.62 16.84
C ASN A 153 4.18 12.34 16.03
N LEU A 154 4.26 12.51 14.72
CA LEU A 154 4.33 11.47 13.72
C LEU A 154 5.58 11.64 12.86
N ILE A 155 6.25 10.54 12.52
CA ILE A 155 7.24 10.52 11.44
C ILE A 155 6.52 10.33 10.11
N PHE A 156 6.83 11.22 9.17
CA PHE A 156 6.45 11.08 7.77
C PHE A 156 7.65 10.55 6.99
N ALA A 157 7.42 9.50 6.21
CA ALA A 157 8.48 8.85 5.45
C ALA A 157 8.01 8.43 4.06
N ARG A 158 8.95 8.49 3.11
CA ARG A 158 8.84 7.81 1.82
C ARG A 158 9.41 6.41 1.97
N VAL A 159 8.59 5.40 1.68
CA VAL A 159 8.99 3.99 1.80
C VAL A 159 9.05 3.36 0.43
N SER A 160 10.18 2.79 0.10
CA SER A 160 10.35 1.92 -1.06
C SER A 160 10.76 0.52 -0.61
N ARG A 161 10.97 -0.37 -1.58
CA ARG A 161 11.31 -1.76 -1.29
C ARG A 161 12.54 -1.90 -0.39
N ASP A 162 13.62 -1.16 -0.67
CA ASP A 162 14.91 -1.29 0.00
C ASP A 162 15.34 -0.04 0.77
N HIS A 163 14.50 1.01 0.73
CA HIS A 163 14.84 2.30 1.31
C HIS A 163 13.70 2.91 2.11
N PHE A 164 14.05 3.55 3.23
CA PHE A 164 13.15 4.29 4.10
C PHE A 164 13.72 5.69 4.31
N THR A 165 13.08 6.70 3.73
CA THR A 165 13.51 8.09 3.85
C THR A 165 12.61 8.83 4.82
N VAL A 166 13.13 9.22 5.98
CA VAL A 166 12.44 10.10 6.92
C VAL A 166 12.40 11.49 6.33
N VAL A 167 11.19 11.99 6.08
CA VAL A 167 10.98 13.27 5.40
C VAL A 167 10.79 14.42 6.38
N ALA A 168 9.94 14.24 7.39
CA ALA A 168 9.64 15.26 8.39
C ALA A 168 8.96 14.67 9.63
N ILE A 169 8.80 15.50 10.67
CA ILE A 169 7.95 15.25 11.83
C ILE A 169 6.79 16.23 11.76
N PHE A 170 5.57 15.74 11.96
CA PHE A 170 4.36 16.55 12.03
C PHE A 170 3.52 16.14 13.24
N ASP A 171 2.69 17.04 13.75
CA ASP A 171 1.61 16.70 14.67
C ASP A 171 0.31 16.42 13.92
N HIS A 172 -0.74 16.00 14.65
CA HIS A 172 -2.01 15.61 14.06
C HIS A 172 -2.76 16.75 13.36
N SER A 173 -2.45 18.02 13.65
CA SER A 173 -3.09 19.15 12.97
C SER A 173 -2.77 19.20 11.47
N VAL A 174 -1.75 18.45 11.02
CA VAL A 174 -1.43 18.24 9.60
C VAL A 174 -2.60 17.63 8.81
N PHE A 175 -3.48 16.87 9.46
CA PHE A 175 -4.66 16.22 8.84
C PHE A 175 -5.92 17.10 8.90
N GLU A 176 -5.93 18.14 9.71
CA GLU A 176 -7.07 19.04 9.83
C GLU A 176 -7.35 19.72 8.49
N ARG A 177 -8.62 19.71 8.12
CA ARG A 177 -9.11 20.40 6.92
C ARG A 177 -9.92 21.60 7.35
N PRO A 178 -9.82 22.73 6.64
CA PRO A 178 -10.74 23.82 6.83
C PRO A 178 -12.19 23.31 6.70
N GLU A 179 -13.07 23.71 7.61
CA GLU A 179 -14.49 23.35 7.54
C GLU A 179 -15.19 24.03 6.36
N ASP A 180 -14.71 25.23 5.99
CA ASP A 180 -15.16 25.95 4.81
C ASP A 180 -13.99 26.55 3.99
N SER A 181 -14.29 27.09 2.82
CA SER A 181 -13.30 27.69 1.92
C SER A 181 -12.70 29.01 2.40
N THR A 182 -13.18 29.57 3.51
CA THR A 182 -12.70 30.83 4.10
C THR A 182 -11.65 30.62 5.18
N GLU A 183 -11.52 29.39 5.69
CA GLU A 183 -10.51 29.05 6.68
C GLU A 183 -9.14 28.81 6.04
N THR A 184 -8.10 29.22 6.75
CA THR A 184 -6.71 28.96 6.35
C THR A 184 -6.28 27.56 6.76
N MET A 185 -5.33 26.98 6.03
CA MET A 185 -4.68 25.72 6.44
C MET A 185 -4.01 25.91 7.80
N THR A 186 -3.89 24.82 8.56
CA THR A 186 -3.04 24.79 9.75
C THR A 186 -1.58 25.00 9.34
N LYS A 187 -0.76 25.54 10.25
CA LYS A 187 0.67 25.75 10.00
C LYS A 187 1.40 24.44 9.68
N GLU A 188 1.03 23.33 10.32
CA GLU A 188 1.61 21.99 10.02
C GLU A 188 1.24 21.56 8.62
N ARG A 189 0.02 21.81 8.17
CA ARG A 189 -0.40 21.45 6.81
C ARG A 189 0.26 22.34 5.74
N GLU A 190 0.45 23.64 5.99
CA GLU A 190 1.24 24.53 5.12
C GLU A 190 2.69 24.04 5.02
N ARG A 191 3.28 23.65 6.16
CA ARG A 191 4.63 23.09 6.21
C ARG A 191 4.75 21.76 5.45
N LEU A 192 3.72 20.90 5.53
CA LEU A 192 3.69 19.66 4.75
C LEU A 192 3.79 19.94 3.25
N TRP A 193 3.03 20.90 2.74
CA TRP A 193 3.10 21.29 1.33
C TRP A 193 4.47 21.88 0.97
N SER A 194 5.05 22.75 1.79
CA SER A 194 6.40 23.27 1.58
C SER A 194 7.45 22.16 1.51
N VAL A 195 7.40 21.18 2.42
CA VAL A 195 8.30 20.04 2.43
C VAL A 195 8.10 19.17 1.17
N PHE A 196 6.86 18.96 0.76
CA PHE A 196 6.56 18.21 -0.44
C PHE A 196 7.08 18.89 -1.70
N ASP A 197 6.88 20.20 -1.84
CA ASP A 197 7.35 21.01 -2.97
C ASP A 197 8.88 21.04 -3.03
N GLU A 198 9.56 21.22 -1.90
CA GLU A 198 11.04 21.17 -1.82
C GLU A 198 11.57 19.83 -2.30
N HIS A 199 10.97 18.72 -1.83
CA HIS A 199 11.43 17.38 -2.21
C HIS A 199 11.12 17.06 -3.68
N SER A 200 9.97 17.51 -4.17
CA SER A 200 9.52 17.24 -5.54
C SER A 200 10.28 18.06 -6.57
N SER A 201 10.74 19.26 -6.20
CA SER A 201 11.53 20.14 -7.08
C SER A 201 13.04 19.88 -7.03
N ARG A 202 13.51 19.06 -6.10
CA ARG A 202 14.93 18.81 -5.91
C ARG A 202 15.59 18.21 -7.16
N GLY A 203 16.63 18.87 -7.66
CA GLY A 203 17.37 18.44 -8.86
C GLY A 203 16.68 18.73 -10.18
N MET A 204 15.58 19.46 -10.17
CA MET A 204 14.92 19.90 -11.40
C MET A 204 15.72 21.01 -12.09
N ALA A 205 15.83 20.92 -13.43
CA ALA A 205 16.41 21.98 -14.23
C ALA A 205 15.52 23.24 -14.23
N PRO A 206 16.09 24.45 -14.39
CA PRO A 206 15.29 25.65 -14.54
C PRO A 206 14.27 25.52 -15.68
N GLY A 207 13.02 25.87 -15.42
CA GLY A 207 11.91 25.75 -16.37
C GLY A 207 11.25 24.36 -16.46
N ALA A 208 11.75 23.35 -15.74
CA ALA A 208 11.06 22.08 -15.61
C ALA A 208 9.81 22.21 -14.75
N VAL A 209 8.80 21.36 -15.03
CA VAL A 209 7.55 21.31 -14.26
C VAL A 209 7.43 19.93 -13.64
N TYR A 210 7.23 19.90 -12.32
CA TYR A 210 6.86 18.67 -11.63
C TYR A 210 5.35 18.46 -11.74
N ILE A 211 4.95 17.29 -12.21
CA ILE A 211 3.54 16.88 -12.19
C ILE A 211 3.38 15.89 -11.04
N PRO A 212 2.69 16.26 -9.96
CA PRO A 212 2.46 15.37 -8.84
C PRO A 212 1.64 14.15 -9.27
N SER A 213 1.62 13.11 -8.44
CA SER A 213 0.85 11.90 -8.70
C SER A 213 -0.61 12.25 -8.99
N MET A 214 -1.09 11.86 -10.19
CA MET A 214 -2.48 12.12 -10.58
C MET A 214 -3.42 11.19 -9.83
N ILE A 215 -4.56 11.74 -9.39
CA ILE A 215 -5.67 10.99 -8.82
C ILE A 215 -6.77 10.85 -9.88
N THR A 216 -7.27 9.64 -10.04
CA THR A 216 -8.41 9.36 -10.91
C THR A 216 -9.71 9.88 -10.31
N THR A 217 -10.77 9.96 -11.10
CA THR A 217 -12.12 10.35 -10.65
C THR A 217 -12.71 9.40 -9.59
N SER A 218 -12.17 8.17 -9.50
CA SER A 218 -12.54 7.20 -8.46
C SER A 218 -11.76 7.41 -7.14
N GLY A 219 -10.85 8.40 -7.07
CA GLY A 219 -10.06 8.71 -5.89
C GLY A 219 -8.79 7.85 -5.71
N HIS A 220 -8.53 6.90 -6.61
CA HIS A 220 -7.31 6.10 -6.59
C HIS A 220 -6.16 6.84 -7.29
N SER A 221 -4.92 6.67 -6.81
CA SER A 221 -3.77 7.20 -7.54
C SER A 221 -3.60 6.48 -8.87
N MET A 222 -3.10 7.19 -9.87
CA MET A 222 -2.79 6.61 -11.18
C MET A 222 -1.77 5.47 -11.06
N HIS A 223 -0.85 5.56 -10.09
CA HIS A 223 0.11 4.49 -9.80
C HIS A 223 -0.58 3.18 -9.41
N VAL A 224 -1.56 3.24 -8.51
CA VAL A 224 -2.35 2.06 -8.08
C VAL A 224 -3.13 1.46 -9.26
N VAL A 225 -3.74 2.30 -10.10
CA VAL A 225 -4.48 1.84 -11.29
C VAL A 225 -3.55 1.14 -12.28
N ARG A 226 -2.41 1.75 -12.62
CA ARG A 226 -1.43 1.16 -13.53
C ARG A 226 -0.85 -0.16 -13.01
N MET A 227 -0.57 -0.24 -11.70
CA MET A 227 -0.13 -1.48 -11.07
C MET A 227 -1.19 -2.58 -11.17
N ALA A 228 -2.47 -2.24 -10.96
CA ALA A 228 -3.56 -3.20 -11.09
C ALA A 228 -3.73 -3.71 -12.53
N ASP A 229 -3.59 -2.82 -13.51
CA ASP A 229 -3.65 -3.19 -14.94
C ASP A 229 -2.48 -4.12 -15.32
N ASP A 230 -1.26 -3.82 -14.85
CA ASP A 230 -0.09 -4.67 -15.09
C ASP A 230 -0.28 -6.05 -14.44
N TYR A 231 -0.78 -6.11 -13.22
CA TYR A 231 -1.06 -7.39 -12.55
C TYR A 231 -2.13 -8.21 -13.26
N ALA A 232 -3.22 -7.55 -13.68
CA ALA A 232 -4.27 -8.23 -14.46
C ALA A 232 -3.74 -8.74 -15.80
N HIS A 233 -2.81 -8.00 -16.43
CA HIS A 233 -2.15 -8.40 -17.67
C HIS A 233 -1.27 -9.64 -17.45
N VAL A 234 -0.39 -9.62 -16.43
CA VAL A 234 0.47 -10.75 -16.07
C VAL A 234 -0.35 -12.01 -15.79
N ILE A 235 -1.41 -11.89 -14.99
CA ILE A 235 -2.29 -13.02 -14.67
C ILE A 235 -2.91 -13.58 -15.95
N ARG A 236 -3.40 -12.74 -16.85
CA ARG A 236 -4.02 -13.14 -18.12
C ARG A 236 -3.05 -13.87 -19.02
N GLU A 237 -1.79 -13.44 -19.05
CA GLU A 237 -0.76 -14.04 -19.90
C GLU A 237 -0.20 -15.35 -19.36
N ILE A 238 -0.06 -15.44 -18.02
CA ILE A 238 0.62 -16.58 -17.38
C ILE A 238 -0.37 -17.70 -17.02
N ASP A 239 -1.60 -17.36 -16.59
CA ASP A 239 -2.54 -18.38 -16.09
C ASP A 239 -2.83 -19.52 -17.09
N PRO A 240 -3.02 -19.29 -18.40
CA PRO A 240 -3.20 -20.37 -19.37
C PRO A 240 -1.98 -21.28 -19.50
N LYS A 241 -0.75 -20.76 -19.30
CA LYS A 241 0.49 -21.52 -19.40
C LYS A 241 0.68 -22.48 -18.22
N LEU A 242 -0.06 -22.29 -17.13
CA LEU A 242 0.02 -23.18 -15.95
C LEU A 242 -0.62 -24.55 -16.18
N ASP A 243 -1.26 -24.77 -17.30
CA ASP A 243 -1.75 -26.08 -17.72
C ASP A 243 -0.68 -26.89 -18.51
N ASP A 244 0.42 -26.22 -18.89
CA ASP A 244 1.61 -26.83 -19.52
C ASP A 244 2.63 -27.22 -18.43
N ILE A 245 2.90 -28.50 -18.29
CA ILE A 245 3.82 -29.03 -17.28
C ILE A 245 5.27 -28.59 -17.52
N GLU A 246 5.69 -28.39 -18.77
CA GLU A 246 7.05 -27.95 -19.07
C GLU A 246 7.23 -26.48 -18.67
N PHE A 247 6.24 -25.63 -18.91
CA PHE A 247 6.23 -24.26 -18.38
C PHE A 247 6.30 -24.26 -16.85
N VAL A 248 5.49 -25.11 -16.19
CA VAL A 248 5.48 -25.19 -14.72
C VAL A 248 6.83 -25.67 -14.18
N LYS A 249 7.46 -26.65 -14.78
CA LYS A 249 8.82 -27.10 -14.40
C LYS A 249 9.85 -25.99 -14.55
N GLY A 250 9.73 -25.17 -15.60
CA GLY A 250 10.61 -24.03 -15.86
C GLY A 250 10.52 -22.90 -14.82
N LEU A 251 9.51 -22.89 -13.94
CA LEU A 251 9.45 -21.95 -12.83
C LEU A 251 10.43 -22.28 -11.70
N TYR A 252 10.84 -23.56 -11.59
CA TYR A 252 11.73 -24.01 -10.54
C TYR A 252 13.19 -23.85 -10.99
N ASP A 253 13.99 -23.18 -10.12
CA ASP A 253 15.42 -23.02 -10.37
C ASP A 253 16.11 -24.40 -10.39
N PRO A 254 16.89 -24.75 -11.44
CA PRO A 254 17.65 -25.99 -11.46
C PRO A 254 18.63 -26.16 -10.30
N ALA A 255 19.11 -25.06 -9.71
CA ALA A 255 19.99 -25.04 -8.54
C ALA A 255 19.21 -25.07 -7.19
N GLY A 256 17.88 -24.94 -7.25
CA GLY A 256 16.99 -24.91 -6.11
C GLY A 256 16.32 -26.25 -5.80
N PRO A 257 15.29 -26.26 -4.94
CA PRO A 257 14.48 -27.44 -4.69
C PRO A 257 13.79 -27.93 -5.98
N PRO A 258 13.77 -29.25 -6.23
CA PRO A 258 13.19 -29.81 -7.46
C PRO A 258 11.67 -29.54 -7.50
N CYS A 259 11.14 -29.45 -8.73
CA CYS A 259 9.71 -29.37 -8.94
C CYS A 259 9.00 -30.60 -8.34
N PRO A 260 7.99 -30.45 -7.49
CA PRO A 260 7.21 -31.57 -6.96
C PRO A 260 6.54 -32.34 -8.07
N LYS A 261 6.29 -33.67 -7.87
CA LYS A 261 5.57 -34.49 -8.83
C LYS A 261 4.18 -33.96 -9.19
N LYS A 262 3.53 -33.24 -8.26
CA LYS A 262 2.20 -32.63 -8.42
C LYS A 262 2.21 -31.24 -7.76
N PRO A 263 2.78 -30.22 -8.42
CA PRO A 263 2.78 -28.86 -7.89
C PRO A 263 1.34 -28.32 -7.78
N LYS A 264 1.06 -27.59 -6.71
CA LYS A 264 -0.25 -26.97 -6.47
C LYS A 264 -0.11 -25.46 -6.49
N LEU A 265 -0.04 -24.92 -7.69
CA LEU A 265 0.14 -23.50 -7.93
C LEU A 265 -1.17 -22.73 -7.74
N LYS A 266 -1.12 -21.66 -6.97
CA LYS A 266 -2.20 -20.69 -6.85
C LYS A 266 -1.65 -19.28 -6.99
N TRP A 267 -2.40 -18.39 -7.62
CA TRP A 267 -2.11 -16.96 -7.60
C TRP A 267 -2.13 -16.44 -6.17
N HIS A 268 -1.15 -15.61 -5.84
CA HIS A 268 -1.00 -15.05 -4.50
C HIS A 268 -0.41 -13.65 -4.56
N LEU A 269 -0.90 -12.79 -3.69
CA LEU A 269 -0.32 -11.49 -3.40
C LEU A 269 0.30 -11.55 -2.00
N ASN A 270 1.60 -11.30 -1.92
CA ASN A 270 2.29 -11.13 -0.66
C ASN A 270 2.56 -9.64 -0.47
N TYR A 271 1.74 -8.96 0.33
CA TYR A 271 1.60 -7.50 0.27
C TYR A 271 1.29 -7.07 -1.18
N LEU A 272 2.22 -6.38 -1.84
CA LEU A 272 2.09 -5.97 -3.23
C LEU A 272 2.94 -6.80 -4.21
N ASP A 273 3.60 -7.86 -3.76
CA ASP A 273 4.32 -8.78 -4.66
C ASP A 273 3.32 -9.77 -5.28
N LEU A 274 3.15 -9.74 -6.61
CA LEU A 274 2.29 -10.68 -7.34
C LEU A 274 3.11 -11.89 -7.79
N GLY A 275 2.60 -13.10 -7.49
CA GLY A 275 3.25 -14.33 -7.92
C GLY A 275 2.37 -15.56 -7.81
N LEU A 276 3.01 -16.70 -7.98
CA LEU A 276 2.43 -18.03 -7.77
C LEU A 276 3.02 -18.66 -6.50
N LEU A 277 2.16 -19.09 -5.62
CA LEU A 277 2.54 -19.89 -4.47
C LEU A 277 2.29 -21.36 -4.77
N ASP A 278 3.36 -22.18 -4.78
CA ASP A 278 3.20 -23.62 -4.72
C ASP A 278 2.96 -24.05 -3.27
N THR A 279 1.74 -24.49 -2.98
CA THR A 279 1.37 -24.93 -1.64
C THR A 279 1.95 -26.30 -1.26
N THR A 280 2.58 -27.01 -2.21
CA THR A 280 3.25 -28.29 -1.95
C THR A 280 4.67 -28.09 -1.43
N SER A 281 5.42 -27.17 -2.03
CA SER A 281 6.81 -26.85 -1.65
C SER A 281 6.95 -25.58 -0.82
N ASN A 282 5.88 -24.82 -0.66
CA ASN A 282 5.86 -23.49 -0.04
C ASN A 282 6.78 -22.48 -0.75
N MET A 283 6.98 -22.65 -2.06
CA MET A 283 7.77 -21.74 -2.88
C MET A 283 6.87 -20.65 -3.47
N PHE A 284 7.37 -19.40 -3.48
CA PHE A 284 6.69 -18.27 -4.07
C PHE A 284 7.48 -17.74 -5.26
N PHE A 285 6.89 -17.86 -6.46
CA PHE A 285 7.44 -17.39 -7.73
C PHE A 285 6.91 -16.00 -8.03
N VAL A 286 7.75 -14.97 -7.86
CA VAL A 286 7.34 -13.57 -8.04
C VAL A 286 7.42 -13.17 -9.50
N PHE A 287 6.35 -12.68 -10.07
CA PHE A 287 6.28 -12.09 -11.42
C PHE A 287 6.37 -10.57 -11.41
N ARG A 288 5.86 -9.95 -10.37
CA ARG A 288 5.93 -8.49 -10.17
C ARG A 288 6.22 -8.19 -8.71
N TYR A 289 7.19 -7.34 -8.52
CA TYR A 289 7.50 -6.79 -7.20
C TYR A 289 6.70 -5.52 -6.94
N GLY A 290 6.15 -5.40 -5.74
CA GLY A 290 5.52 -4.18 -5.26
C GLY A 290 6.52 -3.05 -4.98
N PRO A 291 6.02 -1.80 -4.81
CA PRO A 291 6.87 -0.63 -4.60
C PRO A 291 7.48 -0.54 -3.19
N ASN A 292 6.92 -1.20 -2.17
CA ASN A 292 7.29 -1.07 -0.76
C ASN A 292 7.36 -2.40 -0.02
#